data_8caa58c6444ffa21d98d2eb636ded23c
#
_entry.id   8caa58c6444ffa21d98d2eb636ded23c
#
_cell.length_a   1.000
_cell.length_b   1.000
_cell.length_c   1.000
_cell.angle_alpha   90.00
_cell.angle_beta   90.00
_cell.angle_gamma   90.00
#
_symmetry.space_group_name_H-M   'P 1'
#
loop_
_entity.id
_entity.type
_entity.pdbx_description
1 polymer ?
#
loop_
_entity_poly.entity_id
_entity_poly.type
_entity_poly.pdbx_seq_one_letter_code
_entity_poly.pdbx_strand_id
1 'polypeptide(L)'
;MKNIVIIGGTKGIGKAIVSEVVDNNNVVCLSRNQTDFNHDNYTFHKFDALVDDYPDFDSVDCLIYCPGSINLKPISTLSLDDFRNDFELNVIGAVRAVKKYLNLLKKSESASILLFSTVATKLGMPYHASVSVAKSGIDGLVKTLGSELAPKVRINAIAPTITNTELASKILRNDKVIENMVERHPLKKILSSNEVAKMASFLISEDASSISGQIFNMDAGIVSFKS
;
A
#
# COMPACT_ATOMS: atom_id res chain seq x y z
N MET A 1 -21.92 6.37 2.69
CA MET A 1 -21.02 5.22 2.42
C MET A 1 -20.19 5.57 1.19
N LYS A 2 -18.88 5.31 1.22
CA LYS A 2 -17.97 5.52 0.08
C LYS A 2 -17.85 4.23 -0.74
N ASN A 3 -17.62 4.37 -2.04
CA ASN A 3 -17.27 3.27 -2.92
C ASN A 3 -15.74 3.16 -3.01
N ILE A 4 -15.18 2.12 -2.39
CA ILE A 4 -13.74 1.93 -2.23
C ILE A 4 -13.27 0.77 -3.12
N VAL A 5 -12.34 1.03 -4.02
CA VAL A 5 -11.66 -0.01 -4.80
C VAL A 5 -10.32 -0.33 -4.15
N ILE A 6 -10.12 -1.58 -3.74
CA ILE A 6 -8.89 -2.07 -3.13
C ILE A 6 -8.25 -3.12 -4.04
N ILE A 7 -7.10 -2.79 -4.62
CA ILE A 7 -6.29 -3.75 -5.36
C ILE A 7 -5.38 -4.48 -4.36
N GLY A 8 -5.39 -5.83 -4.36
CA GLY A 8 -4.61 -6.65 -3.45
C GLY A 8 -5.21 -6.77 -2.04
N GLY A 9 -6.54 -6.73 -1.92
CA GLY A 9 -7.27 -6.74 -0.62
C GLY A 9 -7.47 -8.11 0.03
N THR A 10 -6.87 -9.20 -0.47
CA THR A 10 -7.15 -10.55 0.06
C THR A 10 -6.11 -11.08 1.04
N LYS A 11 -4.97 -10.40 1.21
CA LYS A 11 -3.87 -10.82 2.11
C LYS A 11 -3.24 -9.63 2.82
N GLY A 12 -2.56 -9.92 3.93
CA GLY A 12 -1.72 -8.99 4.66
C GLY A 12 -2.41 -7.66 4.98
N ILE A 13 -1.74 -6.55 4.66
CA ILE A 13 -2.25 -5.19 4.92
C ILE A 13 -3.56 -4.95 4.17
N GLY A 14 -3.66 -5.35 2.90
CA GLY A 14 -4.87 -5.14 2.11
C GLY A 14 -6.10 -5.83 2.71
N LYS A 15 -5.96 -7.08 3.21
CA LYS A 15 -7.03 -7.78 3.90
C LYS A 15 -7.45 -7.06 5.19
N ALA A 16 -6.48 -6.59 5.96
CA ALA A 16 -6.76 -5.84 7.18
C ALA A 16 -7.51 -4.53 6.88
N ILE A 17 -7.17 -3.85 5.77
CA ILE A 17 -7.89 -2.64 5.33
C ILE A 17 -9.33 -2.98 4.94
N VAL A 18 -9.55 -4.04 4.15
CA VAL A 18 -10.91 -4.49 3.82
C VAL A 18 -11.74 -4.68 5.09
N SER A 19 -11.22 -5.42 6.07
CA SER A 19 -11.91 -5.66 7.35
C SER A 19 -12.16 -4.38 8.16
N GLU A 20 -11.25 -3.40 8.09
CA GLU A 20 -11.36 -2.14 8.84
C GLU A 20 -12.41 -1.20 8.28
N VAL A 21 -12.65 -1.23 6.95
CA VAL A 21 -13.48 -0.21 6.30
C VAL A 21 -14.84 -0.71 5.81
N VAL A 22 -15.07 -2.03 5.75
CA VAL A 22 -16.23 -2.62 5.08
C VAL A 22 -17.57 -2.37 5.78
N ASP A 23 -17.58 -2.22 7.11
CA ASP A 23 -18.81 -1.98 7.88
C ASP A 23 -19.51 -0.68 7.45
N ASN A 24 -18.74 0.32 7.06
CA ASN A 24 -19.25 1.66 6.77
C ASN A 24 -19.09 2.07 5.28
N ASN A 25 -18.62 1.18 4.41
CA ASN A 25 -18.34 1.50 3.01
C ASN A 25 -18.63 0.31 2.09
N ASN A 26 -18.92 0.58 0.83
CA ASN A 26 -18.95 -0.43 -0.22
C ASN A 26 -17.53 -0.72 -0.69
N VAL A 27 -17.07 -1.95 -0.55
CA VAL A 27 -15.69 -2.34 -0.86
C VAL A 27 -15.66 -3.31 -2.03
N VAL A 28 -15.00 -2.92 -3.10
CA VAL A 28 -14.66 -3.80 -4.22
C VAL A 28 -13.19 -4.20 -4.11
N CYS A 29 -12.96 -5.49 -3.96
CA CYS A 29 -11.62 -6.07 -3.87
C CYS A 29 -11.21 -6.70 -5.19
N LEU A 30 -10.15 -6.19 -5.80
CA LEU A 30 -9.53 -6.74 -7.00
C LEU A 30 -8.26 -7.51 -6.61
N SER A 31 -8.26 -8.84 -6.74
CA SER A 31 -7.09 -9.65 -6.33
C SER A 31 -7.04 -11.00 -7.04
N ARG A 32 -5.85 -11.57 -7.15
CA ARG A 32 -5.62 -12.85 -7.86
C ARG A 32 -6.29 -14.04 -7.20
N ASN A 33 -6.38 -14.04 -5.88
CA ASN A 33 -6.91 -15.15 -5.11
C ASN A 33 -8.08 -14.67 -4.25
N GLN A 34 -9.16 -15.44 -4.26
CA GLN A 34 -10.31 -15.23 -3.38
C GLN A 34 -9.98 -15.68 -1.95
N THR A 35 -10.70 -15.15 -0.99
CA THR A 35 -10.69 -15.59 0.42
C THR A 35 -12.10 -15.95 0.84
N ASP A 36 -12.23 -16.60 2.00
CA ASP A 36 -13.56 -16.91 2.60
C ASP A 36 -14.22 -15.68 3.25
N PHE A 37 -13.66 -14.49 3.04
CA PHE A 37 -14.22 -13.25 3.58
C PHE A 37 -15.55 -12.95 2.89
N ASN A 38 -16.58 -12.78 3.70
CA ASN A 38 -17.93 -12.48 3.25
C ASN A 38 -18.52 -11.34 4.09
N HIS A 39 -19.11 -10.35 3.42
CA HIS A 39 -19.80 -9.22 4.05
C HIS A 39 -20.77 -8.61 3.02
N ASP A 40 -21.91 -8.07 3.45
CA ASP A 40 -22.92 -7.51 2.55
C ASP A 40 -22.40 -6.38 1.67
N ASN A 41 -21.45 -5.60 2.20
CA ASN A 41 -20.81 -4.46 1.50
C ASN A 41 -19.50 -4.85 0.80
N TYR A 42 -19.21 -6.13 0.61
CA TYR A 42 -17.97 -6.61 0.00
C TYR A 42 -18.23 -7.34 -1.30
N THR A 43 -17.51 -6.95 -2.34
CA THR A 43 -17.53 -7.64 -3.64
C THR A 43 -16.09 -8.01 -4.03
N PHE A 44 -15.91 -9.25 -4.43
CA PHE A 44 -14.62 -9.75 -4.92
C PHE A 44 -14.64 -9.94 -6.44
N HIS A 45 -13.57 -9.48 -7.10
CA HIS A 45 -13.27 -9.81 -8.49
C HIS A 45 -11.88 -10.45 -8.59
N LYS A 46 -11.79 -11.59 -9.24
CA LYS A 46 -10.49 -12.20 -9.59
C LYS A 46 -9.80 -11.31 -10.61
N PHE A 47 -8.58 -10.85 -10.29
CA PHE A 47 -7.92 -9.82 -11.06
C PHE A 47 -6.40 -9.82 -10.84
N ASP A 48 -5.64 -9.75 -11.92
CA ASP A 48 -4.20 -9.49 -11.90
C ASP A 48 -3.92 -8.06 -12.36
N ALA A 49 -3.36 -7.24 -11.46
CA ALA A 49 -3.11 -5.82 -11.70
C ALA A 49 -2.15 -5.51 -12.85
N LEU A 50 -1.33 -6.48 -13.27
CA LEU A 50 -0.36 -6.32 -14.34
C LEU A 50 -0.87 -6.77 -15.71
N VAL A 51 -1.83 -7.69 -15.74
CA VAL A 51 -2.24 -8.38 -16.97
C VAL A 51 -3.66 -7.99 -17.37
N ASP A 52 -4.59 -8.00 -16.41
CA ASP A 52 -6.01 -7.85 -16.71
C ASP A 52 -6.40 -6.39 -17.00
N ASP A 53 -7.48 -6.23 -17.75
CA ASP A 53 -8.15 -4.94 -17.91
C ASP A 53 -8.98 -4.62 -16.68
N TYR A 54 -8.77 -3.43 -16.12
CA TYR A 54 -9.48 -2.98 -14.94
C TYR A 54 -10.99 -2.88 -15.21
N PRO A 55 -11.87 -3.46 -14.36
CA PRO A 55 -13.31 -3.41 -14.53
C PRO A 55 -13.84 -1.97 -14.48
N ASP A 56 -14.98 -1.75 -15.12
CA ASP A 56 -15.72 -0.50 -15.05
C ASP A 56 -16.61 -0.47 -13.81
N PHE A 57 -16.73 0.71 -13.20
CA PHE A 57 -17.62 0.98 -12.08
C PHE A 57 -18.41 2.27 -12.34
N ASP A 58 -19.56 2.41 -11.71
CA ASP A 58 -20.37 3.63 -11.82
C ASP A 58 -19.76 4.79 -11.04
N SER A 59 -19.12 4.52 -9.90
CA SER A 59 -18.48 5.50 -9.04
C SER A 59 -17.32 4.90 -8.25
N VAL A 60 -16.31 5.72 -7.97
CA VAL A 60 -15.16 5.38 -7.10
C VAL A 60 -14.82 6.62 -6.28
N ASP A 61 -14.90 6.51 -4.96
CA ASP A 61 -14.54 7.57 -4.02
C ASP A 61 -13.13 7.38 -3.49
N CYS A 62 -12.71 6.14 -3.30
CA CYS A 62 -11.37 5.83 -2.82
C CYS A 62 -10.72 4.72 -3.64
N LEU A 63 -9.44 4.91 -3.95
CA LEU A 63 -8.60 3.91 -4.60
C LEU A 63 -7.43 3.55 -3.68
N ILE A 64 -7.30 2.26 -3.36
CA ILE A 64 -6.19 1.75 -2.54
C ILE A 64 -5.41 0.72 -3.34
N TYR A 65 -4.11 0.95 -3.54
CA TYR A 65 -3.24 0.01 -4.26
C TYR A 65 -2.27 -0.65 -3.28
N CYS A 66 -2.53 -1.91 -2.93
CA CYS A 66 -1.76 -2.70 -1.97
C CYS A 66 -0.71 -3.65 -2.58
N PRO A 67 -0.74 -4.03 -3.90
CA PRO A 67 0.26 -4.95 -4.42
C PRO A 67 1.67 -4.46 -4.19
N GLY A 68 2.55 -5.40 -3.87
CA GLY A 68 3.96 -5.12 -3.64
C GLY A 68 4.77 -6.40 -3.61
N SER A 69 6.08 -6.26 -3.67
CA SER A 69 7.06 -7.34 -3.62
C SER A 69 8.06 -7.12 -2.50
N ILE A 70 8.65 -8.22 -2.06
CA ILE A 70 9.84 -8.23 -1.20
C ILE A 70 10.88 -9.10 -1.90
N ASN A 71 11.82 -8.44 -2.60
CA ASN A 71 12.90 -9.10 -3.32
C ASN A 71 14.24 -8.66 -2.70
N LEU A 72 14.70 -9.42 -1.68
CA LEU A 72 15.89 -9.10 -0.92
C LEU A 72 17.06 -9.94 -1.38
N LYS A 73 17.95 -9.34 -2.17
CA LYS A 73 19.16 -9.99 -2.71
C LYS A 73 20.34 -9.02 -2.67
N PRO A 74 21.59 -9.53 -2.55
CA PRO A 74 22.78 -8.72 -2.83
C PRO A 74 22.73 -8.14 -4.24
N ILE A 75 23.27 -6.93 -4.44
CA ILE A 75 23.30 -6.29 -5.76
C ILE A 75 24.00 -7.17 -6.82
N SER A 76 24.98 -7.94 -6.41
CA SER A 76 25.71 -8.87 -7.30
C SER A 76 24.86 -10.01 -7.86
N THR A 77 23.70 -10.32 -7.23
CA THR A 77 22.78 -11.39 -7.64
C THR A 77 21.44 -10.87 -8.13
N LEU A 78 21.17 -9.57 -7.99
CA LEU A 78 20.00 -8.93 -8.58
C LEU A 78 20.15 -8.83 -10.09
N SER A 79 19.20 -9.37 -10.85
CA SER A 79 19.12 -9.17 -12.29
C SER A 79 18.43 -7.84 -12.63
N LEU A 80 18.62 -7.37 -13.86
CA LEU A 80 17.86 -6.22 -14.35
C LEU A 80 16.36 -6.49 -14.38
N ASP A 81 15.95 -7.74 -14.54
CA ASP A 81 14.55 -8.13 -14.51
C ASP A 81 13.95 -8.10 -13.10
N ASP A 82 14.74 -8.34 -12.05
CA ASP A 82 14.29 -8.10 -10.67
C ASP A 82 13.89 -6.63 -10.49
N PHE A 83 14.68 -5.67 -11.00
CA PHE A 83 14.35 -4.24 -10.95
C PHE A 83 13.12 -3.90 -11.81
N ARG A 84 13.02 -4.43 -13.04
CA ARG A 84 11.86 -4.21 -13.91
C ARG A 84 10.58 -4.73 -13.28
N ASN A 85 10.62 -5.96 -12.76
CA ASN A 85 9.45 -6.60 -12.15
C ASN A 85 8.99 -5.87 -10.88
N ASP A 86 9.94 -5.45 -10.01
CA ASP A 86 9.59 -4.67 -8.83
C ASP A 86 9.01 -3.30 -9.23
N PHE A 87 9.55 -2.64 -10.24
CA PHE A 87 9.03 -1.37 -10.74
C PHE A 87 7.66 -1.54 -11.39
N GLU A 88 7.49 -2.56 -12.23
CA GLU A 88 6.22 -2.87 -12.90
C GLU A 88 5.10 -3.10 -11.88
N LEU A 89 5.34 -3.98 -10.88
CA LEU A 89 4.32 -4.28 -9.87
C LEU A 89 4.00 -3.07 -8.99
N ASN A 90 5.03 -2.40 -8.48
CA ASN A 90 4.83 -1.38 -7.45
C ASN A 90 4.41 -0.03 -8.05
N VAL A 91 4.97 0.37 -9.21
CA VAL A 91 4.77 1.71 -9.78
C VAL A 91 3.82 1.67 -10.96
N ILE A 92 4.11 0.89 -11.99
CA ILE A 92 3.30 0.88 -13.21
C ILE A 92 1.90 0.34 -12.92
N GLY A 93 1.78 -0.71 -12.11
CA GLY A 93 0.48 -1.22 -11.66
C GLY A 93 -0.34 -0.15 -10.92
N ALA A 94 0.28 0.64 -10.03
CA ALA A 94 -0.40 1.75 -9.37
C ALA A 94 -0.82 2.85 -10.36
N VAL A 95 0.05 3.21 -11.31
CA VAL A 95 -0.27 4.19 -12.36
C VAL A 95 -1.44 3.71 -13.23
N ARG A 96 -1.47 2.42 -13.63
CA ARG A 96 -2.60 1.84 -14.38
C ARG A 96 -3.91 2.00 -13.61
N ALA A 97 -3.93 1.66 -12.32
CA ALA A 97 -5.11 1.80 -11.46
C ALA A 97 -5.58 3.26 -11.36
N VAL A 98 -4.65 4.18 -11.10
CA VAL A 98 -4.95 5.61 -11.01
C VAL A 98 -5.52 6.12 -12.33
N LYS A 99 -4.89 5.83 -13.46
CA LYS A 99 -5.37 6.26 -14.80
C LYS A 99 -6.77 5.73 -15.09
N LYS A 100 -7.07 4.49 -14.78
CA LYS A 100 -8.39 3.88 -14.99
C LYS A 100 -9.50 4.60 -14.23
N TYR A 101 -9.28 4.87 -12.95
CA TYR A 101 -10.35 5.39 -12.08
C TYR A 101 -10.31 6.91 -11.88
N LEU A 102 -9.35 7.62 -12.47
CA LEU A 102 -9.16 9.05 -12.26
C LEU A 102 -10.41 9.89 -12.55
N ASN A 103 -11.11 9.59 -13.65
CA ASN A 103 -12.31 10.35 -14.02
C ASN A 103 -13.47 10.14 -13.04
N LEU A 104 -13.58 8.96 -12.43
CA LEU A 104 -14.58 8.67 -11.38
C LEU A 104 -14.18 9.35 -10.08
N LEU A 105 -12.92 9.24 -9.66
CA LEU A 105 -12.39 9.93 -8.50
C LEU A 105 -12.62 11.45 -8.58
N LYS A 106 -12.37 12.08 -9.74
CA LYS A 106 -12.59 13.54 -9.91
C LYS A 106 -14.07 13.97 -9.79
N LYS A 107 -15.02 13.03 -9.90
CA LYS A 107 -16.46 13.29 -9.72
C LYS A 107 -16.90 13.12 -8.27
N SER A 108 -16.12 12.45 -7.44
CA SER A 108 -16.41 12.27 -6.02
C SER A 108 -16.16 13.57 -5.24
N GLU A 109 -17.00 13.84 -4.25
CA GLU A 109 -16.85 15.01 -3.36
C GLU A 109 -15.71 14.87 -2.36
N SER A 110 -15.30 13.64 -2.06
CA SER A 110 -14.26 13.34 -1.05
C SER A 110 -13.25 12.29 -1.54
N ALA A 111 -12.77 12.46 -2.77
CA ALA A 111 -11.88 11.50 -3.40
C ALA A 111 -10.52 11.36 -2.71
N SER A 112 -10.06 10.12 -2.58
CA SER A 112 -8.72 9.85 -2.09
C SER A 112 -8.07 8.64 -2.76
N ILE A 113 -6.74 8.72 -2.90
CA ILE A 113 -5.88 7.63 -3.37
C ILE A 113 -4.89 7.29 -2.25
N LEU A 114 -4.73 6.02 -1.94
CA LEU A 114 -3.75 5.54 -0.98
C LEU A 114 -2.81 4.53 -1.64
N LEU A 115 -1.52 4.82 -1.57
CA LEU A 115 -0.45 3.96 -2.06
C LEU A 115 0.43 3.48 -0.89
N PHE A 116 1.30 2.50 -1.17
CA PHE A 116 2.23 1.97 -0.16
C PHE A 116 3.67 2.14 -0.61
N SER A 117 4.44 2.87 0.20
CA SER A 117 5.89 2.99 0.15
C SER A 117 6.55 2.04 1.17
N THR A 118 7.73 2.37 1.62
CA THR A 118 8.48 1.64 2.67
C THR A 118 9.49 2.56 3.35
N VAL A 119 9.83 2.27 4.60
CA VAL A 119 10.94 2.97 5.28
C VAL A 119 12.29 2.81 4.56
N ALA A 120 12.45 1.77 3.73
CA ALA A 120 13.67 1.54 2.97
C ALA A 120 13.97 2.62 1.91
N THR A 121 13.02 3.51 1.61
CA THR A 121 13.27 4.70 0.76
C THR A 121 14.04 5.80 1.50
N LYS A 122 14.05 5.77 2.82
CA LYS A 122 14.69 6.76 3.70
C LYS A 122 15.84 6.18 4.52
N LEU A 123 15.75 4.91 4.88
CA LEU A 123 16.75 4.19 5.65
C LEU A 123 17.52 3.25 4.71
N GLY A 124 18.83 3.43 4.61
CA GLY A 124 19.70 2.52 3.86
C GLY A 124 19.65 1.11 4.46
N MET A 125 19.06 0.18 3.74
CA MET A 125 18.90 -1.21 4.17
C MET A 125 19.63 -2.16 3.22
N PRO A 126 20.53 -3.03 3.71
CA PRO A 126 21.18 -4.04 2.87
C PRO A 126 20.14 -4.89 2.12
N TYR A 127 20.45 -5.28 0.90
CA TYR A 127 19.65 -6.17 0.04
C TYR A 127 18.30 -5.60 -0.47
N HIS A 128 18.02 -4.32 -0.23
CA HIS A 128 16.74 -3.70 -0.63
C HIS A 128 16.81 -2.90 -1.94
N ALA A 129 17.86 -3.06 -2.76
CA ALA A 129 18.11 -2.14 -3.87
C ALA A 129 16.92 -2.05 -4.85
N SER A 130 16.38 -3.17 -5.36
CA SER A 130 15.29 -3.14 -6.36
C SER A 130 13.98 -2.60 -5.77
N VAL A 131 13.58 -3.10 -4.60
CA VAL A 131 12.34 -2.67 -3.95
C VAL A 131 12.41 -1.21 -3.48
N SER A 132 13.58 -0.75 -2.99
CA SER A 132 13.77 0.63 -2.57
C SER A 132 13.66 1.60 -3.74
N VAL A 133 14.27 1.28 -4.90
CA VAL A 133 14.14 2.06 -6.14
C VAL A 133 12.68 2.14 -6.59
N ALA A 134 11.97 1.01 -6.63
CA ALA A 134 10.57 0.98 -7.02
C ALA A 134 9.68 1.80 -6.06
N LYS A 135 9.88 1.65 -4.74
CA LYS A 135 9.07 2.39 -3.76
C LYS A 135 9.42 3.88 -3.69
N SER A 136 10.65 4.28 -4.02
CA SER A 136 11.00 5.69 -4.23
C SER A 136 10.23 6.29 -5.41
N GLY A 137 9.92 5.48 -6.43
CA GLY A 137 9.01 5.89 -7.51
C GLY A 137 7.59 6.19 -7.02
N ILE A 138 7.09 5.44 -6.05
CA ILE A 138 5.81 5.75 -5.37
C ILE A 138 5.89 7.08 -4.60
N ASP A 139 6.99 7.34 -3.89
CA ASP A 139 7.17 8.60 -3.16
C ASP A 139 7.14 9.82 -4.12
N GLY A 140 7.79 9.70 -5.28
CA GLY A 140 7.73 10.70 -6.34
C GLY A 140 6.32 10.88 -6.93
N LEU A 141 5.66 9.77 -7.23
CA LEU A 141 4.30 9.76 -7.78
C LEU A 141 3.29 10.45 -6.84
N VAL A 142 3.34 10.14 -5.54
CA VAL A 142 2.47 10.73 -4.52
C VAL A 142 2.64 12.26 -4.45
N LYS A 143 3.87 12.75 -4.44
CA LYS A 143 4.16 14.19 -4.40
C LYS A 143 3.64 14.91 -5.64
N THR A 144 3.93 14.35 -6.82
CA THR A 144 3.56 14.97 -8.09
C THR A 144 2.04 14.97 -8.29
N LEU A 145 1.38 13.81 -8.10
CA LEU A 145 -0.07 13.72 -8.24
C LEU A 145 -0.81 14.46 -7.11
N GLY A 146 -0.23 14.58 -5.91
CA GLY A 146 -0.79 15.42 -4.85
C GLY A 146 -0.94 16.88 -5.28
N SER A 147 0.02 17.40 -6.03
CA SER A 147 -0.05 18.75 -6.60
C SER A 147 -0.96 18.83 -7.82
N GLU A 148 -0.86 17.86 -8.74
CA GLU A 148 -1.61 17.86 -10.01
C GLU A 148 -3.11 17.69 -9.82
N LEU A 149 -3.52 16.85 -8.85
CA LEU A 149 -4.92 16.47 -8.67
C LEU A 149 -5.67 17.36 -7.67
N ALA A 150 -4.96 18.19 -6.91
CA ALA A 150 -5.59 19.13 -6.00
C ALA A 150 -6.46 20.16 -6.76
N PRO A 151 -7.58 20.62 -6.19
CA PRO A 151 -8.17 20.21 -4.92
C PRO A 151 -9.11 18.98 -5.01
N LYS A 152 -9.23 18.36 -6.19
CA LYS A 152 -10.27 17.36 -6.48
C LYS A 152 -10.01 15.99 -5.87
N VAL A 153 -8.74 15.55 -5.83
CA VAL A 153 -8.37 14.22 -5.36
C VAL A 153 -7.16 14.34 -4.45
N ARG A 154 -7.24 13.81 -3.26
CA ARG A 154 -6.11 13.68 -2.35
C ARG A 154 -5.35 12.38 -2.67
N ILE A 155 -4.05 12.42 -2.55
CA ILE A 155 -3.22 11.20 -2.67
C ILE A 155 -2.16 11.19 -1.58
N ASN A 156 -2.03 10.06 -0.88
CA ASN A 156 -1.04 9.87 0.16
C ASN A 156 -0.43 8.46 0.07
N ALA A 157 0.68 8.25 0.75
CA ALA A 157 1.24 6.92 0.95
C ALA A 157 1.54 6.63 2.42
N ILE A 158 1.45 5.36 2.78
CA ILE A 158 2.00 4.83 4.03
C ILE A 158 3.34 4.16 3.68
N ALA A 159 4.38 4.46 4.45
CA ALA A 159 5.70 3.84 4.38
C ALA A 159 5.93 3.01 5.66
N PRO A 160 5.47 1.74 5.69
CA PRO A 160 5.63 0.90 6.86
C PRO A 160 7.06 0.36 6.97
N THR A 161 7.49 0.10 8.21
CA THR A 161 8.57 -0.83 8.51
C THR A 161 8.07 -2.27 8.42
N ILE A 162 8.91 -3.23 8.83
CA ILE A 162 8.53 -4.65 8.83
C ILE A 162 7.17 -4.85 9.50
N THR A 163 6.24 -5.42 8.75
CA THR A 163 4.86 -5.66 9.17
C THR A 163 4.59 -7.15 9.12
N ASN A 164 3.98 -7.69 10.16
CA ASN A 164 3.65 -9.11 10.23
C ASN A 164 2.54 -9.46 9.21
N THR A 165 2.97 -10.05 8.10
CA THR A 165 2.14 -10.44 6.95
C THR A 165 2.68 -11.71 6.31
N GLU A 166 1.88 -12.37 5.49
CA GLU A 166 2.34 -13.53 4.71
C GLU A 166 3.49 -13.15 3.76
N LEU A 167 3.50 -11.91 3.25
CA LEU A 167 4.58 -11.42 2.39
C LEU A 167 5.91 -11.34 3.16
N ALA A 168 5.89 -11.00 4.43
CA ALA A 168 7.05 -10.88 5.29
C ALA A 168 7.48 -12.22 5.94
N SER A 169 6.73 -13.30 5.77
CA SER A 169 6.97 -14.60 6.45
C SER A 169 8.37 -15.16 6.23
N LYS A 170 8.95 -14.96 5.03
CA LYS A 170 10.33 -15.39 4.73
C LYS A 170 11.38 -14.60 5.51
N ILE A 171 11.07 -13.37 5.91
CA ILE A 171 11.93 -12.52 6.74
C ILE A 171 11.71 -12.90 8.20
N LEU A 172 10.46 -12.96 8.64
CA LEU A 172 10.03 -13.29 10.01
C LEU A 172 9.94 -14.81 10.25
N ARG A 173 11.01 -15.53 9.88
CA ARG A 173 11.02 -17.00 9.75
C ARG A 173 11.05 -17.77 11.05
N ASN A 174 11.39 -17.13 12.18
CA ASN A 174 11.41 -17.72 13.52
C ASN A 174 11.43 -16.64 14.60
N ASP A 175 11.14 -17.04 15.85
CA ASP A 175 11.00 -16.13 16.99
C ASP A 175 12.27 -15.29 17.24
N LYS A 176 13.45 -15.89 17.14
CA LYS A 176 14.73 -15.18 17.35
C LYS A 176 14.93 -14.04 16.32
N VAL A 177 14.51 -14.23 15.08
CA VAL A 177 14.56 -13.18 14.06
C VAL A 177 13.54 -12.10 14.39
N ILE A 178 12.34 -12.47 14.85
CA ILE A 178 11.31 -11.52 15.26
C ILE A 178 11.80 -10.69 16.44
N GLU A 179 12.36 -11.32 17.49
CA GLU A 179 12.96 -10.64 18.63
C GLU A 179 14.05 -9.65 18.22
N ASN A 180 14.97 -10.06 17.34
CA ASN A 180 16.00 -9.17 16.82
C ASN A 180 15.40 -7.98 16.05
N MET A 181 14.32 -8.17 15.28
CA MET A 181 13.64 -7.08 14.59
C MET A 181 12.95 -6.14 15.58
N VAL A 182 12.28 -6.68 16.60
CA VAL A 182 11.68 -5.91 17.70
C VAL A 182 12.74 -5.05 18.40
N GLU A 183 13.89 -5.64 18.77
CA GLU A 183 14.97 -4.91 19.45
C GLU A 183 15.58 -3.78 18.63
N ARG A 184 15.61 -3.90 17.31
CA ARG A 184 16.12 -2.85 16.41
C ARG A 184 15.20 -1.64 16.30
N HIS A 185 13.91 -1.77 16.65
CA HIS A 185 12.97 -0.67 16.60
C HIS A 185 12.91 0.06 17.96
N PRO A 186 13.04 1.38 17.99
CA PRO A 186 12.97 2.15 19.26
C PRO A 186 11.71 1.88 20.07
N LEU A 187 10.54 1.70 19.45
CA LEU A 187 9.30 1.37 20.14
C LEU A 187 9.16 -0.11 20.48
N LYS A 188 10.23 -0.92 20.32
CA LYS A 188 10.28 -2.34 20.70
C LYS A 188 9.12 -3.16 20.15
N LYS A 189 8.83 -2.96 18.87
CA LYS A 189 7.78 -3.70 18.16
C LYS A 189 8.01 -3.75 16.64
N ILE A 190 7.43 -4.75 15.99
CA ILE A 190 7.13 -4.77 14.57
C ILE A 190 5.66 -4.41 14.39
N LEU A 191 5.27 -3.97 13.19
CA LEU A 191 3.88 -3.59 12.94
C LEU A 191 2.98 -4.79 12.74
N SER A 192 1.72 -4.66 13.16
CA SER A 192 0.63 -5.52 12.72
C SER A 192 -0.06 -4.93 11.49
N SER A 193 -0.69 -5.79 10.67
CA SER A 193 -1.49 -5.34 9.54
C SER A 193 -2.65 -4.43 9.97
N ASN A 194 -3.22 -4.67 11.15
CA ASN A 194 -4.33 -3.87 11.69
C ASN A 194 -3.90 -2.44 12.06
N GLU A 195 -2.68 -2.23 12.56
CA GLU A 195 -2.18 -0.87 12.82
C GLU A 195 -2.06 -0.08 11.52
N VAL A 196 -1.57 -0.73 10.46
CA VAL A 196 -1.47 -0.10 9.14
C VAL A 196 -2.86 0.16 8.54
N ALA A 197 -3.82 -0.75 8.76
CA ALA A 197 -5.19 -0.59 8.30
C ALA A 197 -5.90 0.60 8.96
N LYS A 198 -5.71 0.84 10.26
CA LYS A 198 -6.25 2.01 10.96
C LYS A 198 -5.72 3.32 10.39
N MET A 199 -4.43 3.39 10.08
CA MET A 199 -3.86 4.56 9.42
C MET A 199 -4.42 4.72 7.99
N ALA A 200 -4.60 3.63 7.27
CA ALA A 200 -5.22 3.66 5.94
C ALA A 200 -6.66 4.18 6.00
N SER A 201 -7.46 3.67 6.94
CA SER A 201 -8.83 4.13 7.19
C SER A 201 -8.90 5.63 7.47
N PHE A 202 -8.01 6.15 8.34
CA PHE A 202 -7.90 7.59 8.60
C PHE A 202 -7.57 8.38 7.33
N LEU A 203 -6.56 7.97 6.56
CA LEU A 203 -6.10 8.72 5.39
C LEU A 203 -7.14 8.79 4.24
N ILE A 204 -8.03 7.81 4.15
CA ILE A 204 -9.12 7.83 3.16
C ILE A 204 -10.40 8.49 3.69
N SER A 205 -10.48 8.79 4.98
CA SER A 205 -11.63 9.45 5.60
C SER A 205 -11.65 10.97 5.33
N GLU A 206 -12.72 11.62 5.75
CA GLU A 206 -12.85 13.08 5.70
C GLU A 206 -12.02 13.79 6.77
N ASP A 207 -11.68 13.09 7.86
CA ASP A 207 -10.79 13.60 8.90
C ASP A 207 -9.40 13.97 8.37
N ALA A 208 -8.98 13.32 7.24
CA ALA A 208 -7.74 13.61 6.54
C ALA A 208 -7.91 14.60 5.37
N SER A 209 -9.00 15.41 5.33
CA SER A 209 -9.30 16.32 4.21
C SER A 209 -8.22 17.36 3.92
N SER A 210 -7.42 17.74 4.91
CA SER A 210 -6.29 18.68 4.78
C SER A 210 -4.96 18.00 4.40
N ILE A 211 -4.95 16.68 4.15
CA ILE A 211 -3.74 15.89 3.95
C ILE A 211 -3.68 15.35 2.53
N SER A 212 -2.70 15.82 1.73
CA SER A 212 -2.39 15.33 0.40
C SER A 212 -0.90 15.44 0.09
N GLY A 213 -0.40 14.58 -0.77
CA GLY A 213 1.01 14.56 -1.19
C GLY A 213 1.98 14.06 -0.11
N GLN A 214 1.50 13.42 0.97
CA GLN A 214 2.30 13.02 2.11
C GLN A 214 2.67 11.53 2.08
N ILE A 215 3.86 11.24 2.60
CA ILE A 215 4.34 9.88 2.86
C ILE A 215 4.49 9.71 4.37
N PHE A 216 3.60 8.91 4.97
CA PHE A 216 3.56 8.68 6.40
C PHE A 216 4.41 7.49 6.80
N ASN A 217 5.50 7.72 7.52
CA ASN A 217 6.29 6.65 8.07
C ASN A 217 5.54 6.00 9.24
N MET A 218 5.24 4.71 9.11
CA MET A 218 4.87 3.86 10.23
C MET A 218 6.07 2.96 10.53
N ASP A 219 6.99 3.45 11.31
CA ASP A 219 8.35 2.93 11.39
C ASP A 219 8.81 2.47 12.79
N ALA A 220 7.91 2.56 13.77
CA ALA A 220 8.23 2.30 15.19
C ALA A 220 9.52 3.03 15.67
N GLY A 221 9.79 4.19 15.05
CA GLY A 221 10.89 5.09 15.39
C GLY A 221 12.24 4.80 14.69
N ILE A 222 12.34 3.76 13.87
CA ILE A 222 13.63 3.32 13.29
C ILE A 222 14.23 4.33 12.31
N VAL A 223 13.42 5.16 11.66
CA VAL A 223 13.87 6.22 10.75
C VAL A 223 14.13 7.53 11.51
N SER A 224 13.28 7.81 12.52
CA SER A 224 13.18 9.13 13.14
C SER A 224 14.10 9.32 14.32
N PHE A 225 14.48 8.23 15.01
CA PHE A 225 15.28 8.31 16.23
C PHE A 225 16.72 7.85 15.97
N LYS A 226 17.68 8.57 16.55
CA LYS A 226 19.06 8.12 16.65
C LYS A 226 19.13 7.13 17.82
N SER A 227 19.30 5.86 17.52
CA SER A 227 19.58 4.80 18.51
C SER A 227 21.06 4.71 18.83
#